data_d6356687d2a4ecdaa6e5a6f6be3f2897
#
_entry.id   d6356687d2a4ecdaa6e5a6f6be3f2897
#
_cell.length_a   1.000
_cell.length_b   1.000
_cell.length_c   1.000
_cell.angle_alpha   90.00
_cell.angle_beta   90.00
_cell.angle_gamma   90.00
#
_symmetry.space_group_name_H-M   'P 1'
#
loop_
_entity.id
_entity.type
_entity.pdbx_description
1 polymer ?
#
loop_
_entity_poly.entity_id
_entity_poly.type
_entity_poly.pdbx_seq_one_letter_code
_entity_poly.pdbx_strand_id
1 'polypeptide(L)'
;MTPQDFDLIVIGGGSGGLAGAFRAASYGARVALLEPKELGGTCVNVGCVPKKAMWLAAELSQKIAMASSLGFDTPPPVLDWKEFIVHRQRYIAGIHASYRKRLDESGVVLMPCHGRLIDAHTVVNADGVPLRGEHLLIATGGRPSRPDIPGAALGQVSDDFFNLCAAPRRVAIVGGGYVEVELAGVLQALGSQVELFVRGPRLLDGFDVQITAELADDMRQHGVHLHFGHAVAALEEASYDGVIVLAEDGTRSERFDRVIFATGRTPNTGGMGLEDAGVVPDARGFVQVDAWQA
;
A
#
# COMPACT_ATOMS: atom_id res chain seq x y z
N MET A 1 -1.48 38.30 5.55
CA MET A 1 -0.12 37.79 5.78
C MET A 1 0.58 37.73 4.45
N THR A 2 1.85 38.13 4.38
CA THR A 2 2.63 38.01 3.14
C THR A 2 2.90 36.52 2.92
N PRO A 3 2.68 35.99 1.70
CA PRO A 3 2.98 34.60 1.39
C PRO A 3 4.46 34.27 1.64
N GLN A 4 4.73 33.06 2.13
CA GLN A 4 6.10 32.56 2.15
C GLN A 4 6.45 32.06 0.75
N ASP A 5 7.54 32.58 0.16
CA ASP A 5 7.96 32.24 -1.20
C ASP A 5 8.93 31.06 -1.21
N PHE A 6 8.68 30.09 -2.09
CA PHE A 6 9.48 28.92 -2.36
C PHE A 6 9.69 28.75 -3.87
N ASP A 7 10.77 28.11 -4.27
CA ASP A 7 10.98 27.75 -5.67
C ASP A 7 10.14 26.50 -6.02
N LEU A 8 9.96 25.59 -5.05
CA LEU A 8 9.10 24.41 -5.19
C LEU A 8 8.28 24.16 -3.93
N ILE A 9 6.99 23.92 -4.09
CA ILE A 9 6.12 23.37 -3.04
C ILE A 9 5.74 21.93 -3.42
N VAL A 10 6.02 20.98 -2.55
CA VAL A 10 5.70 19.57 -2.72
C VAL A 10 4.52 19.20 -1.82
N ILE A 11 3.46 18.64 -2.40
CA ILE A 11 2.27 18.18 -1.67
C ILE A 11 2.29 16.66 -1.60
N GLY A 12 2.66 16.12 -0.43
CA GLY A 12 2.81 14.71 -0.14
C GLY A 12 4.25 14.27 0.06
N GLY A 13 4.54 13.70 1.23
CA GLY A 13 5.86 13.22 1.67
C GLY A 13 6.08 11.72 1.43
N GLY A 14 5.45 11.15 0.40
CA GLY A 14 5.71 9.81 -0.08
C GLY A 14 6.97 9.71 -0.94
N SER A 15 7.18 8.54 -1.58
CA SER A 15 8.39 8.28 -2.38
C SER A 15 8.62 9.32 -3.48
N GLY A 16 7.56 9.71 -4.21
CA GLY A 16 7.65 10.71 -5.28
C GLY A 16 7.96 12.11 -4.73
N GLY A 17 7.23 12.54 -3.69
CA GLY A 17 7.42 13.86 -3.09
C GLY A 17 8.78 14.03 -2.45
N LEU A 18 9.25 13.07 -1.66
CA LEU A 18 10.60 13.09 -1.07
C LEU A 18 11.69 13.10 -2.14
N ALA A 19 11.54 12.30 -3.20
CA ALA A 19 12.51 12.29 -4.31
C ALA A 19 12.58 13.66 -5.00
N GLY A 20 11.41 14.25 -5.31
CA GLY A 20 11.33 15.58 -5.92
C GLY A 20 11.89 16.68 -5.01
N ALA A 21 11.51 16.68 -3.74
CA ALA A 21 12.00 17.66 -2.75
C ALA A 21 13.52 17.62 -2.60
N PHE A 22 14.09 16.44 -2.36
CA PHE A 22 15.55 16.28 -2.23
C PHE A 22 16.29 16.63 -3.52
N ARG A 23 15.72 16.28 -4.67
CA ARG A 23 16.33 16.58 -5.94
C ARG A 23 16.37 18.08 -6.20
N ALA A 24 15.27 18.78 -6.00
CA ALA A 24 15.21 20.23 -6.16
C ALA A 24 16.17 20.94 -5.17
N ALA A 25 16.15 20.57 -3.90
CA ALA A 25 17.05 21.11 -2.89
C ALA A 25 18.54 20.89 -3.25
N SER A 26 18.88 19.77 -3.87
CA SER A 26 20.27 19.51 -4.33
C SER A 26 20.76 20.45 -5.44
N TYR A 27 19.84 21.13 -6.11
CA TYR A 27 20.14 22.21 -7.08
C TYR A 27 20.05 23.62 -6.47
N GLY A 28 19.87 23.71 -5.15
CA GLY A 28 19.81 24.98 -4.44
C GLY A 28 18.42 25.62 -4.36
N ALA A 29 17.37 24.91 -4.79
CA ALA A 29 16.01 25.40 -4.69
C ALA A 29 15.54 25.47 -3.22
N ARG A 30 14.76 26.52 -2.87
CA ARG A 30 14.04 26.62 -1.61
C ARG A 30 12.77 25.77 -1.70
N VAL A 31 12.68 24.70 -0.91
CA VAL A 31 11.61 23.71 -1.02
C VAL A 31 10.77 23.67 0.25
N ALA A 32 9.44 23.73 0.12
CA ALA A 32 8.48 23.33 1.15
C ALA A 32 7.92 21.94 0.83
N LEU A 33 7.81 21.08 1.83
CA LEU A 33 7.19 19.76 1.75
C LEU A 33 6.03 19.68 2.74
N LEU A 34 4.80 19.51 2.24
CA LEU A 34 3.60 19.34 3.06
C LEU A 34 3.27 17.84 3.17
N GLU A 35 3.30 17.29 4.39
CA GLU A 35 2.92 15.90 4.68
C GLU A 35 2.21 15.83 6.04
N PRO A 36 0.91 15.52 6.07
CA PRO A 36 0.15 15.48 7.33
C PRO A 36 0.40 14.24 8.18
N LYS A 37 1.05 13.23 7.63
CA LYS A 37 1.31 11.94 8.27
C LYS A 37 2.81 11.65 8.39
N GLU A 38 3.15 10.41 8.66
CA GLU A 38 4.54 9.97 8.67
C GLU A 38 5.16 9.95 7.26
N LEU A 39 6.41 10.40 7.17
CA LEU A 39 7.19 10.43 5.93
C LEU A 39 7.35 9.05 5.29
N GLY A 40 7.53 9.03 3.98
CA GLY A 40 7.74 7.80 3.22
C GLY A 40 6.48 7.24 2.54
N GLY A 41 5.28 7.77 2.91
CA GLY A 41 4.00 7.42 2.30
C GLY A 41 3.69 5.92 2.39
N THR A 42 2.92 5.41 1.43
CA THR A 42 2.52 3.98 1.36
C THR A 42 3.72 3.04 1.42
N CYS A 43 4.77 3.31 0.66
CA CYS A 43 5.92 2.41 0.54
C CYS A 43 6.58 2.10 1.89
N VAL A 44 6.84 3.11 2.70
CA VAL A 44 7.53 2.95 3.98
C VAL A 44 6.59 2.47 5.08
N ASN A 45 5.35 2.97 5.11
CA ASN A 45 4.46 2.77 6.25
C ASN A 45 3.57 1.52 6.12
N VAL A 46 3.00 1.28 4.94
CA VAL A 46 2.00 0.22 4.69
C VAL A 46 2.16 -0.41 3.30
N GLY A 47 3.40 -0.65 2.86
CA GLY A 47 3.69 -1.18 1.54
C GLY A 47 5.03 -1.90 1.45
N CYS A 48 5.92 -1.42 0.58
CA CYS A 48 7.16 -2.09 0.19
C CYS A 48 8.03 -2.49 1.37
N VAL A 49 8.26 -1.58 2.32
CA VAL A 49 9.16 -1.80 3.46
C VAL A 49 8.63 -2.85 4.42
N PRO A 50 7.43 -2.69 5.03
CA PRO A 50 6.90 -3.70 5.92
C PRO A 50 6.62 -5.03 5.21
N LYS A 51 6.19 -5.02 3.94
CA LYS A 51 5.97 -6.22 3.15
C LYS A 51 7.28 -6.98 2.93
N LYS A 52 8.38 -6.28 2.56
CA LYS A 52 9.69 -6.94 2.36
C LYS A 52 10.22 -7.56 3.65
N ALA A 53 10.01 -6.90 4.80
CA ALA A 53 10.36 -7.48 6.10
C ALA A 53 9.59 -8.78 6.36
N MET A 54 8.28 -8.80 6.09
CA MET A 54 7.45 -10.00 6.22
C MET A 54 7.85 -11.10 5.23
N TRP A 55 8.17 -10.71 4.00
CA TRP A 55 8.65 -11.67 2.98
C TRP A 55 9.97 -12.33 3.40
N LEU A 56 10.91 -11.58 3.99
CA LEU A 56 12.17 -12.14 4.51
C LEU A 56 11.91 -13.13 5.66
N ALA A 57 10.95 -12.84 6.54
CA ALA A 57 10.54 -13.78 7.59
C ALA A 57 9.90 -15.05 7.00
N ALA A 58 9.06 -14.89 5.98
CA ALA A 58 8.44 -16.00 5.25
C ALA A 58 9.47 -16.89 4.56
N GLU A 59 10.43 -16.29 3.84
CA GLU A 59 11.54 -17.00 3.20
C GLU A 59 12.39 -17.77 4.20
N LEU A 60 12.70 -17.16 5.34
CA LEU A 60 13.44 -17.80 6.42
C LEU A 60 12.66 -18.99 7.01
N SER A 61 11.35 -18.83 7.23
CA SER A 61 10.47 -19.90 7.70
C SER A 61 10.52 -21.12 6.76
N GLN A 62 10.42 -20.89 5.45
CA GLN A 62 10.50 -21.96 4.45
C GLN A 62 11.89 -22.64 4.44
N LYS A 63 12.98 -21.87 4.56
CA LYS A 63 14.34 -22.42 4.64
C LYS A 63 14.54 -23.28 5.89
N ILE A 64 14.02 -22.87 7.05
CA ILE A 64 14.08 -23.66 8.29
C ILE A 64 13.27 -24.97 8.11
N ALA A 65 12.07 -24.89 7.53
CA ALA A 65 11.24 -26.07 7.27
C ALA A 65 11.94 -27.05 6.30
N MET A 66 12.65 -26.54 5.29
CA MET A 66 13.41 -27.36 4.34
C MET A 66 14.64 -27.98 4.99
N ALA A 67 15.20 -27.42 6.04
CA ALA A 67 16.44 -27.92 6.67
C ALA A 67 16.31 -29.37 7.15
N SER A 68 15.13 -29.80 7.59
CA SER A 68 14.87 -31.19 8.01
C SER A 68 15.06 -32.20 6.85
N SER A 69 14.74 -31.80 5.61
CA SER A 69 14.95 -32.66 4.41
C SER A 69 16.43 -32.84 4.06
N LEU A 70 17.29 -31.95 4.58
CA LEU A 70 18.75 -32.01 4.43
C LEU A 70 19.45 -32.68 5.62
N GLY A 71 18.69 -33.24 6.57
CA GLY A 71 19.23 -33.96 7.72
C GLY A 71 19.48 -33.12 8.97
N PHE A 72 19.05 -31.84 8.99
CA PHE A 72 19.09 -31.05 10.21
C PHE A 72 17.90 -31.37 11.11
N ASP A 73 18.14 -31.61 12.39
CA ASP A 73 17.10 -31.78 13.40
C ASP A 73 16.60 -30.41 13.87
N THR A 74 15.60 -29.89 13.17
CA THR A 74 15.01 -28.59 13.45
C THR A 74 13.50 -28.71 13.68
N PRO A 75 12.94 -28.12 14.75
CA PRO A 75 11.49 -28.08 14.89
C PRO A 75 10.86 -27.19 13.81
N PRO A 76 9.56 -27.41 13.48
CA PRO A 76 8.85 -26.51 12.60
C PRO A 76 8.95 -25.05 13.07
N PRO A 77 9.24 -24.10 12.18
CA PRO A 77 9.39 -22.69 12.58
C PRO A 77 8.03 -22.10 12.99
N VAL A 78 8.01 -21.39 14.08
CA VAL A 78 6.86 -20.62 14.55
C VAL A 78 7.28 -19.17 14.73
N LEU A 79 6.61 -18.27 14.00
CA LEU A 79 6.88 -16.83 14.10
C LEU A 79 6.18 -16.25 15.33
N ASP A 80 6.93 -15.64 16.23
CA ASP A 80 6.35 -14.74 17.23
C ASP A 80 6.01 -13.40 16.56
N TRP A 81 4.73 -13.24 16.22
CA TRP A 81 4.22 -12.05 15.54
C TRP A 81 4.42 -10.77 16.34
N LYS A 82 4.32 -10.82 17.67
CA LYS A 82 4.49 -9.63 18.51
C LYS A 82 5.93 -9.13 18.45
N GLU A 83 6.87 -10.04 18.61
CA GLU A 83 8.29 -9.72 18.53
C GLU A 83 8.68 -9.25 17.13
N PHE A 84 8.19 -9.93 16.09
CA PHE A 84 8.40 -9.53 14.70
C PHE A 84 7.88 -8.12 14.41
N ILE A 85 6.68 -7.77 14.90
CA ILE A 85 6.11 -6.42 14.73
C ILE A 85 7.01 -5.37 15.41
N VAL A 86 7.51 -5.63 16.61
CA VAL A 86 8.42 -4.73 17.31
C VAL A 86 9.69 -4.46 16.48
N HIS A 87 10.29 -5.51 15.91
CA HIS A 87 11.47 -5.37 15.04
C HIS A 87 11.16 -4.58 13.78
N ARG A 88 10.04 -4.89 13.10
CA ARG A 88 9.58 -4.19 11.90
C ARG A 88 9.34 -2.71 12.17
N GLN A 89 8.63 -2.37 13.25
CA GLN A 89 8.34 -0.98 13.59
C GLN A 89 9.62 -0.20 13.97
N ARG A 90 10.56 -0.81 14.64
CA ARG A 90 11.88 -0.20 14.93
C ARG A 90 12.63 0.13 13.63
N TYR A 91 12.58 -0.76 12.65
CA TYR A 91 13.20 -0.54 11.34
C TYR A 91 12.54 0.64 10.61
N ILE A 92 11.19 0.70 10.58
CA ILE A 92 10.44 1.81 9.97
C ILE A 92 10.74 3.14 10.68
N ALA A 93 10.77 3.15 12.00
CA ALA A 93 11.13 4.35 12.78
C ALA A 93 12.55 4.86 12.46
N GLY A 94 13.49 3.96 12.21
CA GLY A 94 14.83 4.30 11.72
C GLY A 94 14.81 5.00 10.36
N ILE A 95 13.95 4.56 9.44
CA ILE A 95 13.76 5.21 8.12
C ILE A 95 13.17 6.62 8.31
N HIS A 96 12.15 6.77 9.16
CA HIS A 96 11.59 8.09 9.45
C HIS A 96 12.63 9.05 10.02
N ALA A 97 13.44 8.60 10.98
CA ALA A 97 14.51 9.40 11.53
C ALA A 97 15.54 9.81 10.46
N SER A 98 15.90 8.90 9.56
CA SER A 98 16.78 9.17 8.43
C SER A 98 16.20 10.22 7.46
N TYR A 99 14.91 10.14 7.15
CA TYR A 99 14.27 11.15 6.30
C TYR A 99 14.22 12.52 6.96
N ARG A 100 13.86 12.61 8.25
CA ARG A 100 13.85 13.88 9.00
C ARG A 100 15.26 14.51 9.01
N LYS A 101 16.28 13.74 9.36
CA LYS A 101 17.67 14.20 9.30
C LYS A 101 18.05 14.73 7.92
N ARG A 102 17.70 14.00 6.86
CA ARG A 102 18.01 14.42 5.48
C ARG A 102 17.26 15.69 5.06
N LEU A 103 16.00 15.87 5.50
CA LEU A 103 15.26 17.10 5.27
C LEU A 103 15.97 18.30 5.94
N ASP A 104 16.38 18.15 7.20
CA ASP A 104 17.11 19.19 7.92
C ASP A 104 18.45 19.53 7.24
N GLU A 105 19.22 18.51 6.83
CA GLU A 105 20.51 18.68 6.16
C GLU A 105 20.38 19.33 4.77
N SER A 106 19.28 19.08 4.08
CA SER A 106 19.01 19.64 2.74
C SER A 106 18.30 21.00 2.77
N GLY A 107 17.90 21.50 3.95
CA GLY A 107 17.18 22.76 4.10
C GLY A 107 15.73 22.73 3.57
N VAL A 108 15.15 21.55 3.35
CA VAL A 108 13.75 21.40 2.97
C VAL A 108 12.86 21.68 4.17
N VAL A 109 11.94 22.63 4.04
CA VAL A 109 11.01 23.00 5.10
C VAL A 109 9.85 22.00 5.16
N LEU A 110 9.85 21.12 6.16
CA LEU A 110 8.74 20.18 6.39
C LEU A 110 7.59 20.89 7.12
N MET A 111 6.40 20.81 6.54
CA MET A 111 5.15 21.25 7.12
C MET A 111 4.21 20.07 7.38
N PRO A 112 3.94 19.69 8.66
CA PRO A 112 3.13 18.53 9.01
C PRO A 112 1.63 18.83 8.85
N CYS A 113 1.18 19.17 7.65
CA CYS A 113 -0.20 19.55 7.37
C CYS A 113 -0.61 19.18 5.94
N HIS A 114 -1.93 19.22 5.70
CA HIS A 114 -2.48 19.19 4.36
C HIS A 114 -2.26 20.52 3.64
N GLY A 115 -2.12 20.47 2.31
CA GLY A 115 -2.11 21.63 1.44
C GLY A 115 -3.28 21.59 0.47
N ARG A 116 -3.91 22.74 0.20
CA ARG A 116 -4.94 22.93 -0.82
C ARG A 116 -4.51 24.02 -1.78
N LEU A 117 -4.61 23.77 -3.07
CA LEU A 117 -4.33 24.75 -4.12
C LEU A 117 -5.48 25.76 -4.17
N ILE A 118 -5.14 27.02 -4.37
CA ILE A 118 -6.09 28.11 -4.61
C ILE A 118 -5.83 28.83 -5.94
N ASP A 119 -4.68 28.60 -6.55
CA ASP A 119 -4.29 28.95 -7.92
C ASP A 119 -3.08 28.11 -8.35
N ALA A 120 -2.55 28.35 -9.55
CA ALA A 120 -1.43 27.61 -10.16
C ALA A 120 -0.09 27.74 -9.38
N HIS A 121 0.02 28.67 -8.45
CA HIS A 121 1.25 28.98 -7.71
C HIS A 121 1.06 29.05 -6.20
N THR A 122 -0.16 28.93 -5.70
CA THR A 122 -0.45 29.16 -4.28
C THR A 122 -1.12 27.95 -3.64
N VAL A 123 -0.53 27.49 -2.55
CA VAL A 123 -1.07 26.43 -1.68
C VAL A 123 -1.40 27.05 -0.32
N VAL A 124 -2.59 26.80 0.19
CA VAL A 124 -2.96 27.16 1.55
C VAL A 124 -2.79 25.95 2.46
N ASN A 125 -2.10 26.13 3.57
CA ASN A 125 -1.93 25.08 4.59
C ASN A 125 -3.20 24.94 5.46
N ALA A 126 -3.21 23.98 6.37
CA ALA A 126 -4.35 23.74 7.26
C ALA A 126 -4.72 24.93 8.17
N ASP A 127 -3.77 25.82 8.45
CA ASP A 127 -3.98 27.03 9.27
C ASP A 127 -4.46 28.23 8.46
N GLY A 128 -4.71 28.05 7.15
CA GLY A 128 -5.13 29.12 6.25
C GLY A 128 -3.98 30.04 5.81
N VAL A 129 -2.72 29.66 6.05
CA VAL A 129 -1.55 30.46 5.65
C VAL A 129 -1.20 30.15 4.18
N PRO A 130 -1.17 31.17 3.31
CA PRO A 130 -0.78 30.96 1.92
C PRO A 130 0.74 30.79 1.78
N LEU A 131 1.12 29.81 0.97
CA LEU A 131 2.49 29.50 0.53
C LEU A 131 2.53 29.72 -0.96
N ARG A 132 3.50 30.48 -1.47
CA ARG A 132 3.67 30.71 -2.90
C ARG A 132 4.87 29.93 -3.42
N GLY A 133 4.68 29.16 -4.48
CA GLY A 133 5.72 28.42 -5.18
C GLY A 133 5.84 28.82 -6.64
N GLU A 134 7.05 28.90 -7.17
CA GLU A 134 7.25 29.01 -8.61
C GLU A 134 6.74 27.75 -9.32
N HIS A 135 6.99 26.59 -8.69
CA HIS A 135 6.51 25.28 -9.14
C HIS A 135 5.77 24.56 -8.01
N LEU A 136 4.76 23.75 -8.38
CA LEU A 136 4.03 22.89 -7.48
C LEU A 136 4.20 21.44 -7.91
N LEU A 137 4.53 20.52 -6.98
CA LEU A 137 4.60 19.09 -7.22
C LEU A 137 3.48 18.38 -6.47
N ILE A 138 2.51 17.84 -7.20
CA ILE A 138 1.42 17.04 -6.66
C ILE A 138 1.90 15.59 -6.53
N ALA A 139 2.16 15.15 -5.30
CA ALA A 139 2.70 13.82 -5.00
C ALA A 139 1.89 13.11 -3.89
N THR A 140 0.59 13.32 -3.87
CA THR A 140 -0.33 12.86 -2.83
C THR A 140 -0.60 11.34 -2.86
N GLY A 141 -0.16 10.64 -3.91
CA GLY A 141 -0.29 9.20 -4.04
C GLY A 141 -1.74 8.72 -4.14
N GLY A 142 -2.00 7.54 -3.60
CA GLY A 142 -3.32 6.92 -3.62
C GLY A 142 -3.56 6.06 -2.37
N ARG A 143 -4.81 5.71 -2.16
CA ARG A 143 -5.29 4.83 -1.09
C ARG A 143 -5.89 3.55 -1.68
N PRO A 144 -5.92 2.42 -0.95
CA PRO A 144 -6.61 1.22 -1.38
C PRO A 144 -8.08 1.49 -1.67
N SER A 145 -8.61 0.86 -2.71
CA SER A 145 -10.03 0.89 -3.03
C SER A 145 -10.75 -0.24 -2.30
N ARG A 146 -11.90 0.07 -1.69
CA ARG A 146 -12.83 -0.91 -1.18
C ARG A 146 -13.93 -1.11 -2.23
N PRO A 147 -14.29 -2.34 -2.61
CA PRO A 147 -15.36 -2.55 -3.58
C PRO A 147 -16.72 -2.10 -3.02
N ASP A 148 -17.57 -1.61 -3.90
CA ASP A 148 -18.95 -1.23 -3.55
C ASP A 148 -19.86 -2.46 -3.66
N ILE A 149 -19.78 -3.33 -2.67
CA ILE A 149 -20.59 -4.55 -2.55
C ILE A 149 -21.21 -4.65 -1.15
N PRO A 150 -22.35 -5.33 -0.99
CA PRO A 150 -22.93 -5.60 0.33
C PRO A 150 -21.92 -6.24 1.28
N GLY A 151 -21.86 -5.76 2.53
CA GLY A 151 -20.96 -6.28 3.53
C GLY A 151 -19.48 -5.93 3.35
N ALA A 152 -19.10 -5.07 2.39
CA ALA A 152 -17.69 -4.72 2.16
C ALA A 152 -16.97 -4.18 3.41
N ALA A 153 -17.69 -3.60 4.36
CA ALA A 153 -17.14 -3.12 5.63
C ALA A 153 -16.60 -4.25 6.53
N LEU A 154 -17.04 -5.49 6.35
CA LEU A 154 -16.53 -6.67 7.06
C LEU A 154 -15.13 -7.07 6.59
N GLY A 155 -14.72 -6.68 5.38
CA GLY A 155 -13.39 -6.92 4.86
C GLY A 155 -12.42 -5.77 5.20
N GLN A 156 -11.15 -6.08 5.16
CA GLN A 156 -10.02 -5.16 5.32
C GLN A 156 -9.49 -4.74 3.94
N VAL A 157 -8.74 -3.66 3.87
CA VAL A 157 -8.00 -3.30 2.66
C VAL A 157 -6.50 -3.65 2.82
N SER A 158 -5.74 -3.60 1.73
CA SER A 158 -4.33 -3.98 1.73
C SER A 158 -3.47 -3.25 2.77
N ASP A 159 -3.79 -2.00 3.09
CA ASP A 159 -3.06 -1.22 4.10
C ASP A 159 -3.30 -1.78 5.51
N ASP A 160 -4.49 -2.34 5.80
CA ASP A 160 -4.86 -2.94 7.09
C ASP A 160 -4.09 -4.24 7.38
N PHE A 161 -3.59 -4.92 6.34
CA PHE A 161 -2.74 -6.10 6.48
C PHE A 161 -1.53 -5.83 7.39
N PHE A 162 -0.95 -4.64 7.31
CA PHE A 162 0.21 -4.27 8.12
C PHE A 162 -0.12 -3.95 9.58
N ASN A 163 -1.41 -3.91 9.93
CA ASN A 163 -1.90 -3.75 11.29
C ASN A 163 -2.25 -5.09 11.96
N LEU A 164 -2.11 -6.21 11.25
CA LEU A 164 -2.32 -7.54 11.83
C LEU A 164 -1.36 -7.78 13.01
N CYS A 165 -1.92 -8.17 14.15
CA CYS A 165 -1.17 -8.49 15.37
C CYS A 165 -0.86 -9.99 15.51
N ALA A 166 -1.46 -10.81 14.66
CA ALA A 166 -1.26 -12.26 14.56
C ALA A 166 -1.63 -12.74 13.16
N ALA A 167 -1.08 -13.87 12.72
CA ALA A 167 -1.50 -14.51 11.48
C ALA A 167 -2.97 -14.97 11.61
N PRO A 168 -3.86 -14.59 10.68
CA PRO A 168 -5.17 -15.24 10.58
C PRO A 168 -4.97 -16.72 10.22
N ARG A 169 -5.79 -17.62 10.78
CA ARG A 169 -5.71 -19.05 10.45
C ARG A 169 -6.20 -19.31 9.02
N ARG A 170 -7.34 -18.69 8.66
CA ARG A 170 -7.89 -18.73 7.30
C ARG A 170 -8.13 -17.31 6.81
N VAL A 171 -7.65 -17.01 5.62
CA VAL A 171 -7.77 -15.68 5.01
C VAL A 171 -8.20 -15.79 3.57
N ALA A 172 -9.19 -15.00 3.19
CA ALA A 172 -9.53 -14.73 1.81
C ALA A 172 -8.85 -13.44 1.35
N ILE A 173 -8.23 -13.48 0.17
CA ILE A 173 -7.70 -12.29 -0.49
C ILE A 173 -8.46 -12.11 -1.80
N VAL A 174 -8.94 -10.90 -2.06
CA VAL A 174 -9.77 -10.59 -3.23
C VAL A 174 -9.00 -9.68 -4.17
N GLY A 175 -8.78 -10.17 -5.39
CA GLY A 175 -8.05 -9.52 -6.47
C GLY A 175 -7.04 -10.45 -7.13
N GLY A 176 -6.40 -10.04 -8.21
CA GLY A 176 -5.46 -10.86 -9.00
C GLY A 176 -4.19 -10.14 -9.41
N GLY A 177 -3.89 -8.99 -8.80
CA GLY A 177 -2.71 -8.19 -9.07
C GLY A 177 -1.49 -8.58 -8.21
N TYR A 178 -0.46 -7.75 -8.27
CA TYR A 178 0.81 -8.05 -7.58
C TYR A 178 0.70 -7.95 -6.05
N VAL A 179 -0.17 -7.09 -5.52
CA VAL A 179 -0.36 -6.94 -4.07
C VAL A 179 -0.90 -8.24 -3.48
N GLU A 180 -1.93 -8.79 -4.11
CA GLU A 180 -2.58 -10.03 -3.66
C GLU A 180 -1.62 -11.22 -3.71
N VAL A 181 -0.87 -11.35 -4.79
CA VAL A 181 0.13 -12.41 -4.95
C VAL A 181 1.18 -12.34 -3.83
N GLU A 182 1.71 -11.15 -3.55
CA GLU A 182 2.69 -10.94 -2.50
C GLU A 182 2.14 -11.23 -1.11
N LEU A 183 0.93 -10.74 -0.79
CA LEU A 183 0.29 -10.98 0.50
C LEU A 183 -0.08 -12.45 0.71
N ALA A 184 -0.58 -13.11 -0.34
CA ALA A 184 -0.91 -14.53 -0.31
C ALA A 184 0.32 -15.39 -0.02
N GLY A 185 1.42 -15.17 -0.71
CA GLY A 185 2.67 -15.90 -0.50
C GLY A 185 3.24 -15.71 0.90
N VAL A 186 3.21 -14.47 1.42
CA VAL A 186 3.68 -14.17 2.78
C VAL A 186 2.82 -14.88 3.83
N LEU A 187 1.50 -14.75 3.76
CA LEU A 187 0.59 -15.34 4.74
C LEU A 187 0.66 -16.88 4.72
N GLN A 188 0.69 -17.47 3.52
CA GLN A 188 0.82 -18.92 3.37
C GLN A 188 2.12 -19.43 4.00
N ALA A 189 3.27 -18.82 3.68
CA ALA A 189 4.58 -19.23 4.22
C ALA A 189 4.70 -19.03 5.75
N LEU A 190 3.87 -18.15 6.33
CA LEU A 190 3.79 -17.91 7.77
C LEU A 190 2.67 -18.70 8.45
N GLY A 191 2.05 -19.68 7.75
CA GLY A 191 1.17 -20.68 8.31
C GLY A 191 -0.33 -20.42 8.18
N SER A 192 -0.76 -19.41 7.43
CA SER A 192 -2.17 -19.18 7.12
C SER A 192 -2.65 -20.10 5.99
N GLN A 193 -3.90 -20.54 6.07
CA GLN A 193 -4.62 -21.11 4.94
C GLN A 193 -5.14 -19.95 4.08
N VAL A 194 -4.66 -19.84 2.85
CA VAL A 194 -4.95 -18.71 1.98
C VAL A 194 -5.80 -19.14 0.79
N GLU A 195 -6.89 -18.42 0.59
CA GLU A 195 -7.73 -18.54 -0.60
C GLU A 195 -7.74 -17.19 -1.36
N LEU A 196 -7.43 -17.24 -2.64
CA LEU A 196 -7.31 -16.06 -3.50
C LEU A 196 -8.46 -16.06 -4.51
N PHE A 197 -9.34 -15.06 -4.42
CA PHE A 197 -10.51 -14.88 -5.29
C PHE A 197 -10.18 -13.91 -6.41
N VAL A 198 -10.08 -14.42 -7.63
CA VAL A 198 -9.67 -13.68 -8.82
C VAL A 198 -10.82 -13.61 -9.81
N ARG A 199 -11.30 -12.40 -10.11
CA ARG A 199 -12.38 -12.20 -11.08
C ARG A 199 -12.01 -12.65 -12.49
N GLY A 200 -10.75 -12.44 -12.87
CA GLY A 200 -10.22 -12.80 -14.18
C GLY A 200 -9.85 -14.29 -14.28
N PRO A 201 -9.45 -14.73 -15.49
CA PRO A 201 -9.04 -16.11 -15.72
C PRO A 201 -7.61 -16.43 -15.26
N ARG A 202 -6.83 -15.44 -14.84
CA ARG A 202 -5.42 -15.60 -14.45
C ARG A 202 -4.97 -14.52 -13.46
N LEU A 203 -3.81 -14.73 -12.85
CA LEU A 203 -3.10 -13.72 -12.07
C LEU A 203 -2.38 -12.73 -13.01
N LEU A 204 -2.14 -11.51 -12.52
CA LEU A 204 -1.22 -10.54 -13.11
C LEU A 204 -1.47 -10.31 -14.63
N ASP A 205 -2.68 -9.94 -14.99
CA ASP A 205 -3.14 -9.80 -16.39
C ASP A 205 -2.20 -9.02 -17.32
N GLY A 206 -1.45 -8.05 -16.79
CA GLY A 206 -0.49 -7.24 -17.55
C GLY A 206 0.89 -7.87 -17.76
N PHE A 207 1.12 -9.09 -17.24
CA PHE A 207 2.42 -9.78 -17.30
C PHE A 207 2.38 -10.93 -18.33
N ASP A 208 3.58 -11.46 -18.64
CA ASP A 208 3.73 -12.60 -19.53
C ASP A 208 2.92 -13.81 -19.06
N VAL A 209 2.21 -14.45 -20.01
CA VAL A 209 1.25 -15.52 -19.72
C VAL A 209 1.95 -16.78 -19.17
N GLN A 210 3.12 -17.12 -19.69
CA GLN A 210 3.83 -18.32 -19.24
C GLN A 210 4.34 -18.13 -17.81
N ILE A 211 4.92 -16.97 -17.52
CA ILE A 211 5.43 -16.65 -16.17
C ILE A 211 4.28 -16.62 -15.16
N THR A 212 3.14 -16.06 -15.51
CA THR A 212 1.99 -16.00 -14.59
C THR A 212 1.31 -17.35 -14.39
N ALA A 213 1.34 -18.24 -15.38
CA ALA A 213 0.88 -19.62 -15.25
C ALA A 213 1.77 -20.43 -14.29
N GLU A 214 3.09 -20.38 -14.48
CA GLU A 214 4.07 -21.02 -13.59
C GLU A 214 3.95 -20.50 -12.16
N LEU A 215 3.77 -19.20 -11.98
CA LEU A 215 3.52 -18.60 -10.66
C LEU A 215 2.26 -19.16 -10.01
N ALA A 216 1.17 -19.29 -10.77
CA ALA A 216 -0.08 -19.83 -10.24
C ALA A 216 0.08 -21.31 -9.83
N ASP A 217 0.83 -22.10 -10.59
CA ASP A 217 1.10 -23.49 -10.27
C ASP A 217 2.03 -23.61 -9.04
N ASP A 218 3.04 -22.77 -8.93
CA ASP A 218 3.91 -22.70 -7.76
C ASP A 218 3.11 -22.32 -6.49
N MET A 219 2.25 -21.30 -6.58
CA MET A 219 1.36 -20.91 -5.47
C MET A 219 0.46 -22.07 -5.02
N ARG A 220 -0.12 -22.84 -5.96
CA ARG A 220 -0.94 -24.03 -5.64
C ARG A 220 -0.11 -25.11 -4.95
N GLN A 221 1.10 -25.39 -5.45
CA GLN A 221 2.01 -26.38 -4.84
C GLN A 221 2.38 -26.00 -3.41
N HIS A 222 2.46 -24.69 -3.11
CA HIS A 222 2.70 -24.19 -1.78
C HIS A 222 1.42 -24.07 -0.91
N GLY A 223 0.25 -24.51 -1.44
CA GLY A 223 -0.99 -24.60 -0.67
C GLY A 223 -1.87 -23.36 -0.70
N VAL A 224 -1.66 -22.44 -1.63
CA VAL A 224 -2.62 -21.35 -1.88
C VAL A 224 -3.75 -21.87 -2.77
N HIS A 225 -4.99 -21.68 -2.33
CA HIS A 225 -6.17 -22.04 -3.12
C HIS A 225 -6.55 -20.88 -4.05
N LEU A 226 -6.47 -21.10 -5.37
CA LEU A 226 -6.78 -20.09 -6.39
C LEU A 226 -8.15 -20.34 -7.00
N HIS A 227 -9.05 -19.35 -6.88
CA HIS A 227 -10.40 -19.34 -7.45
C HIS A 227 -10.43 -18.35 -8.62
N PHE A 228 -10.23 -18.84 -9.84
CA PHE A 228 -10.32 -18.02 -11.06
C PHE A 228 -11.74 -17.91 -11.57
N GLY A 229 -12.10 -16.78 -12.18
CA GLY A 229 -13.45 -16.50 -12.65
C GLY A 229 -14.45 -16.25 -11.51
N HIS A 230 -13.98 -16.06 -10.28
CA HIS A 230 -14.82 -15.84 -9.11
C HIS A 230 -14.86 -14.36 -8.74
N ALA A 231 -15.88 -13.66 -9.20
CA ALA A 231 -16.17 -12.31 -8.75
C ALA A 231 -16.91 -12.37 -7.39
N VAL A 232 -16.42 -11.64 -6.42
CA VAL A 232 -17.04 -11.55 -5.09
C VAL A 232 -18.20 -10.56 -5.16
N ALA A 233 -19.40 -11.04 -4.85
CA ALA A 233 -20.64 -10.26 -4.89
C ALA A 233 -21.00 -9.62 -3.54
N ALA A 234 -20.67 -10.27 -2.43
CA ALA A 234 -20.96 -9.76 -1.09
C ALA A 234 -20.08 -10.43 -0.03
N LEU A 235 -20.03 -9.81 1.14
CA LEU A 235 -19.54 -10.43 2.37
C LEU A 235 -20.67 -10.56 3.38
N GLU A 236 -20.68 -11.67 4.13
CA GLU A 236 -21.60 -11.89 5.23
C GLU A 236 -20.84 -12.11 6.55
N GLU A 237 -21.43 -11.59 7.62
CA GLU A 237 -20.92 -11.87 8.96
C GLU A 237 -21.13 -13.35 9.33
N ALA A 238 -20.13 -13.94 9.94
CA ALA A 238 -20.18 -15.29 10.48
C ALA A 238 -19.88 -15.28 11.98
N SER A 239 -20.16 -16.38 12.65
CA SER A 239 -19.85 -16.53 14.09
C SER A 239 -18.36 -16.27 14.39
N TYR A 240 -18.08 -15.79 15.61
CA TYR A 240 -16.72 -15.52 16.11
C TYR A 240 -15.94 -14.52 15.25
N ASP A 241 -16.56 -13.38 14.91
CA ASP A 241 -15.98 -12.29 14.07
C ASP A 241 -15.43 -12.79 12.72
N GLY A 242 -15.98 -13.89 12.22
CA GLY A 242 -15.62 -14.44 10.92
C GLY A 242 -16.41 -13.81 9.78
N VAL A 243 -15.94 -14.05 8.57
CA VAL A 243 -16.53 -13.52 7.33
C VAL A 243 -16.71 -14.64 6.32
N ILE A 244 -17.84 -14.64 5.62
CA ILE A 244 -18.16 -15.53 4.51
C ILE A 244 -18.14 -14.71 3.23
N VAL A 245 -17.52 -15.26 2.19
CA VAL A 245 -17.49 -14.67 0.84
C VAL A 245 -18.61 -15.28 0.01
N LEU A 246 -19.42 -14.44 -0.60
CA LEU A 246 -20.42 -14.81 -1.61
C LEU A 246 -19.91 -14.42 -2.99
N ALA A 247 -19.88 -15.37 -3.90
CA ALA A 247 -19.56 -15.13 -5.30
C ALA A 247 -20.81 -14.77 -6.12
N GLU A 248 -20.61 -14.16 -7.30
CA GLU A 248 -21.72 -13.78 -8.22
C GLU A 248 -22.54 -14.98 -8.73
N ASP A 249 -21.93 -16.16 -8.81
CA ASP A 249 -22.62 -17.40 -9.19
C ASP A 249 -23.47 -18.02 -8.06
N GLY A 250 -23.54 -17.37 -6.91
CA GLY A 250 -24.25 -17.83 -5.73
C GLY A 250 -23.43 -18.79 -4.84
N THR A 251 -22.20 -19.12 -5.20
CA THR A 251 -21.33 -19.94 -4.37
C THR A 251 -21.01 -19.23 -3.07
N ARG A 252 -21.10 -19.95 -1.97
CA ARG A 252 -20.82 -19.48 -0.62
C ARG A 252 -19.57 -20.18 -0.09
N SER A 253 -18.59 -19.40 0.36
CA SER A 253 -17.38 -19.97 0.95
C SER A 253 -17.61 -20.53 2.35
N GLU A 254 -16.63 -21.24 2.87
CA GLU A 254 -16.49 -21.45 4.30
C GLU A 254 -16.10 -20.14 5.01
N ARG A 255 -16.12 -20.17 6.34
CA ARG A 255 -15.76 -19.03 7.18
C ARG A 255 -14.27 -18.71 7.09
N PHE A 256 -13.95 -17.44 6.87
CA PHE A 256 -12.62 -16.87 7.03
C PHE A 256 -12.48 -16.06 8.33
N ASP A 257 -11.28 -15.99 8.88
CA ASP A 257 -10.99 -15.10 10.00
C ASP A 257 -10.84 -13.66 9.50
N ARG A 258 -10.35 -13.47 8.27
CA ARG A 258 -10.21 -12.16 7.62
C ARG A 258 -10.44 -12.28 6.12
N VAL A 259 -10.99 -11.21 5.55
CA VAL A 259 -11.05 -10.99 4.10
C VAL A 259 -10.28 -9.71 3.79
N ILE A 260 -9.36 -9.75 2.83
CA ILE A 260 -8.51 -8.61 2.45
C ILE A 260 -8.81 -8.25 0.99
N PHE A 261 -9.28 -7.04 0.78
CA PHE A 261 -9.43 -6.47 -0.55
C PHE A 261 -8.14 -5.79 -1.00
N ALA A 262 -7.63 -6.17 -2.15
CA ALA A 262 -6.54 -5.48 -2.83
C ALA A 262 -6.93 -5.15 -4.29
N THR A 263 -8.19 -4.80 -4.51
CA THR A 263 -8.88 -4.64 -5.79
C THR A 263 -8.56 -3.34 -6.53
N GLY A 264 -7.48 -2.68 -6.20
CA GLY A 264 -7.00 -1.46 -6.83
C GLY A 264 -6.79 -0.30 -5.86
N ARG A 265 -6.45 0.87 -6.43
CA ARG A 265 -6.17 2.09 -5.68
C ARG A 265 -6.87 3.29 -6.31
N THR A 266 -7.31 4.20 -5.45
CA THR A 266 -7.92 5.47 -5.83
C THR A 266 -6.93 6.60 -5.53
N PRO A 267 -6.71 7.56 -6.45
CA PRO A 267 -5.82 8.68 -6.21
C PRO A 267 -6.32 9.61 -5.10
N ASN A 268 -5.39 10.23 -4.37
CA ASN A 268 -5.69 11.18 -3.30
C ASN A 268 -5.73 12.62 -3.86
N THR A 269 -6.59 12.86 -4.83
CA THR A 269 -6.72 14.13 -5.55
C THR A 269 -7.98 14.91 -5.17
N GLY A 270 -8.92 14.28 -4.47
CA GLY A 270 -10.16 14.92 -4.06
C GLY A 270 -9.95 16.02 -3.01
N GLY A 271 -10.62 17.16 -3.19
CA GLY A 271 -10.61 18.28 -2.24
C GLY A 271 -9.33 19.12 -2.20
N MET A 272 -8.41 18.88 -3.14
CA MET A 272 -7.13 19.61 -3.20
C MET A 272 -7.22 20.97 -3.86
N GLY A 273 -8.34 21.36 -4.48
CA GLY A 273 -8.46 22.58 -5.26
C GLY A 273 -7.71 22.53 -6.58
N LEU A 274 -7.66 21.36 -7.24
CA LEU A 274 -6.98 21.18 -8.51
C LEU A 274 -7.58 22.05 -9.61
N GLU A 275 -8.89 22.18 -9.64
CA GLU A 275 -9.64 22.99 -10.59
C GLU A 275 -9.28 24.48 -10.46
N ASP A 276 -9.06 24.96 -9.23
CA ASP A 276 -8.64 26.34 -8.93
C ASP A 276 -7.25 26.62 -9.53
N ALA A 277 -6.41 25.57 -9.68
CA ALA A 277 -5.09 25.64 -10.33
C ALA A 277 -5.11 25.29 -11.83
N GLY A 278 -6.30 25.10 -12.42
CA GLY A 278 -6.44 24.72 -13.84
C GLY A 278 -6.15 23.26 -14.15
N VAL A 279 -6.03 22.39 -13.15
CA VAL A 279 -5.77 20.96 -13.31
C VAL A 279 -7.10 20.20 -13.22
N VAL A 280 -7.46 19.48 -14.29
CA VAL A 280 -8.72 18.70 -14.37
C VAL A 280 -8.38 17.21 -14.31
N PRO A 281 -8.71 16.51 -13.21
CA PRO A 281 -8.58 15.07 -13.13
C PRO A 281 -9.54 14.35 -14.08
N ASP A 282 -9.19 13.12 -14.49
CA ASP A 282 -10.11 12.26 -15.22
C ASP A 282 -11.28 11.77 -14.32
N ALA A 283 -12.26 11.05 -14.92
CA ALA A 283 -13.42 10.54 -14.20
C ALA A 283 -13.09 9.58 -13.04
N ARG A 284 -11.86 9.07 -12.98
CA ARG A 284 -11.34 8.22 -11.89
C ARG A 284 -10.49 9.00 -10.88
N GLY A 285 -10.32 10.31 -11.08
CA GLY A 285 -9.56 11.20 -10.22
C GLY A 285 -8.05 11.24 -10.54
N PHE A 286 -7.58 10.64 -11.64
CA PHE A 286 -6.17 10.70 -12.02
C PHE A 286 -5.85 12.03 -12.70
N VAL A 287 -4.74 12.65 -12.30
CA VAL A 287 -4.20 13.83 -12.97
C VAL A 287 -3.56 13.39 -14.28
N GLN A 288 -3.99 14.02 -15.39
CA GLN A 288 -3.40 13.79 -16.69
C GLN A 288 -2.11 14.62 -16.80
N VAL A 289 -1.06 14.00 -17.28
CA VAL A 289 0.26 14.63 -17.42
C VAL A 289 0.83 14.35 -18.82
N ASP A 290 1.70 15.22 -19.28
CA ASP A 290 2.47 15.03 -20.50
C ASP A 290 3.68 14.11 -20.32
N ALA A 291 4.54 14.00 -21.33
CA ALA A 291 5.76 13.20 -21.27
C ALA A 291 6.79 13.70 -20.22
N TRP A 292 6.63 14.93 -19.75
CA TRP A 292 7.51 15.57 -18.78
C TRP A 292 6.89 15.60 -17.37
N GLN A 293 5.71 15.01 -17.20
CA GLN A 293 4.91 14.97 -15.97
C GLN A 293 4.35 16.36 -15.58
N ALA A 294 4.18 17.25 -16.55
CA ALA A 294 3.57 18.57 -16.38
C ALA A 294 2.11 18.59 -16.85
#